data_67d856de3ff65ecbf7cdab3922f9f414
#
_entry.id   67d856de3ff65ecbf7cdab3922f9f414
#
_cell.length_a   1.000
_cell.length_b   1.000
_cell.length_c   1.000
_cell.angle_alpha   90.00
_cell.angle_beta   90.00
_cell.angle_gamma   90.00
#
_symmetry.space_group_name_H-M   'P 1'
#
loop_
_entity.id
_entity.type
_entity.pdbx_description
1 polymer ?
#
loop_
_entity_poly.entity_id
_entity_poly.type
_entity_poly.pdbx_seq_one_letter_code
_entity_poly.pdbx_strand_id
1 'polypeptide(L)'
;MSRRFSAVFALVCAGAGLLSACSGGTVGGTPAPATGSSALSSGSGAASSSANADDVPKVTTPLPATVLDGSPCDSALTSAQVVSFIGTPKTPERDDIATGPACTWFSLDGGSGQIGVYYNTKGPGGLAVTYHNVKPQSERWEPTSLQGYPAVAGTGKGEDQNATGGCNVFVGIRDDLDFGVSLTLGDNARKRGVDSCEGAKDVANTVLTNLKGRS
;
A
#
# COMPACT_ATOMS: atom_id res chain seq x y z
N MET A 1 -44.65 18.71 -12.35
CA MET A 1 -45.52 17.88 -11.47
C MET A 1 -44.73 17.48 -10.26
N SER A 2 -45.09 18.05 -9.13
CA SER A 2 -44.50 17.84 -7.78
C SER A 2 -44.76 16.45 -7.27
N ARG A 3 -43.81 15.86 -6.55
CA ARG A 3 -44.10 15.07 -5.34
C ARG A 3 -42.87 15.08 -4.41
N ARG A 4 -43.04 15.82 -3.34
CA ARG A 4 -42.23 15.79 -2.12
C ARG A 4 -42.65 14.58 -1.31
N PHE A 5 -41.71 13.80 -0.78
CA PHE A 5 -41.97 12.94 0.38
C PHE A 5 -40.92 13.21 1.44
N SER A 6 -41.37 13.90 2.49
CA SER A 6 -40.68 13.97 3.78
C SER A 6 -41.04 12.72 4.57
N ALA A 7 -40.10 12.08 5.18
CA ALA A 7 -40.33 11.16 6.30
C ALA A 7 -39.25 11.40 7.36
N VAL A 8 -39.70 12.02 8.44
CA VAL A 8 -39.00 12.18 9.72
C VAL A 8 -39.17 10.89 10.50
N PHE A 9 -38.06 10.28 10.96
CA PHE A 9 -38.13 9.31 12.04
C PHE A 9 -37.09 9.68 13.10
N ALA A 10 -37.63 10.23 14.19
CA ALA A 10 -36.92 10.38 15.46
C ALA A 10 -37.11 9.08 16.26
N LEU A 11 -36.03 8.47 16.71
CA LEU A 11 -36.09 7.45 17.77
C LEU A 11 -35.01 7.77 18.82
N VAL A 12 -35.49 8.22 19.97
CA VAL A 12 -34.79 8.38 21.22
C VAL A 12 -34.79 7.04 21.92
N CYS A 13 -33.61 6.54 22.29
CA CYS A 13 -33.49 5.51 23.32
C CYS A 13 -32.37 5.89 24.29
N ALA A 14 -32.80 6.34 25.44
CA ALA A 14 -32.02 6.43 26.66
C ALA A 14 -31.87 5.05 27.30
N GLY A 15 -30.66 4.66 27.69
CA GLY A 15 -30.40 3.44 28.45
C GLY A 15 -29.21 3.66 29.38
N ALA A 16 -29.52 3.77 30.66
CA ALA A 16 -28.60 4.01 31.80
C ALA A 16 -27.90 2.73 32.25
N GLY A 17 -26.64 2.89 32.68
CA GLY A 17 -26.12 2.24 33.89
C GLY A 17 -25.54 0.84 33.80
N LEU A 18 -24.26 0.72 34.12
CA LEU A 18 -23.77 -0.11 35.25
C LEU A 18 -22.26 0.07 35.41
N LEU A 19 -21.87 0.74 36.46
CA LEU A 19 -20.53 0.76 37.04
C LEU A 19 -20.25 -0.59 37.69
N SER A 20 -19.16 -1.24 37.29
CA SER A 20 -18.56 -2.34 38.08
C SER A 20 -17.14 -1.98 38.41
N ALA A 21 -16.94 -1.54 39.63
CA ALA A 21 -15.67 -1.46 40.31
C ALA A 21 -15.24 -2.86 40.73
N CYS A 22 -14.02 -3.26 40.41
CA CYS A 22 -13.34 -4.37 41.08
C CYS A 22 -12.02 -3.89 41.64
N SER A 23 -11.94 -4.02 42.93
CA SER A 23 -10.93 -3.66 43.91
C SER A 23 -9.62 -4.43 43.72
N GLY A 24 -8.59 -3.84 44.28
CA GLY A 24 -7.20 -4.22 44.26
C GLY A 24 -6.86 -5.56 44.92
N GLY A 25 -5.68 -6.01 44.58
CA GLY A 25 -4.93 -7.08 45.24
C GLY A 25 -3.46 -6.88 44.96
N THR A 26 -2.79 -6.18 45.89
CA THR A 26 -1.33 -6.15 45.97
C THR A 26 -0.85 -7.45 46.59
N VAL A 27 -0.01 -8.20 45.91
CA VAL A 27 0.78 -9.29 46.50
C VAL A 27 2.25 -9.02 46.16
N GLY A 28 2.98 -8.63 47.22
CA GLY A 28 4.41 -8.57 47.21
C GLY A 28 5.00 -9.98 47.20
N GLY A 29 5.94 -10.25 46.34
CA GLY A 29 6.72 -11.48 46.28
C GLY A 29 8.15 -11.17 45.91
N THR A 30 9.03 -11.39 46.83
CA THR A 30 10.50 -11.30 46.75
C THR A 30 11.05 -12.32 45.76
N PRO A 31 12.00 -12.01 44.85
CA PRO A 31 12.62 -13.03 44.01
C PRO A 31 13.74 -13.76 44.75
N ALA A 32 13.68 -15.08 44.76
CA ALA A 32 14.79 -15.95 45.09
C ALA A 32 15.34 -16.64 43.83
N PRO A 33 16.67 -16.83 43.68
CA PRO A 33 17.25 -17.48 42.52
C PRO A 33 17.16 -19.01 42.66
N ALA A 34 16.67 -19.68 41.62
CA ALA A 34 16.72 -21.12 41.47
C ALA A 34 17.41 -21.49 40.15
N THR A 35 18.58 -22.07 40.28
CA THR A 35 19.31 -22.87 39.30
C THR A 35 18.59 -24.17 39.04
N GLY A 36 18.56 -24.58 37.75
CA GLY A 36 18.45 -26.02 37.44
C GLY A 36 17.53 -26.42 36.30
N SER A 37 18.20 -26.92 35.25
CA SER A 37 17.86 -28.07 34.41
C SER A 37 16.75 -28.02 33.37
N SER A 38 17.22 -28.26 32.18
CA SER A 38 16.61 -28.69 30.93
C SER A 38 15.39 -29.61 31.06
N ALA A 39 14.33 -29.26 30.31
CA ALA A 39 13.40 -30.24 29.78
C ALA A 39 12.88 -29.74 28.43
N LEU A 40 13.14 -30.50 27.38
CA LEU A 40 12.52 -30.40 26.06
C LEU A 40 11.01 -30.60 26.21
N SER A 41 10.23 -29.65 25.77
CA SER A 41 8.82 -29.85 25.50
C SER A 41 8.50 -29.28 24.11
N SER A 42 8.33 -30.18 23.16
CA SER A 42 7.75 -29.91 21.86
C SER A 42 6.31 -29.41 22.03
N GLY A 43 6.13 -28.11 21.90
CA GLY A 43 4.82 -27.49 21.82
C GLY A 43 4.68 -26.85 20.46
N SER A 44 3.87 -27.46 19.58
CA SER A 44 3.41 -26.82 18.35
C SER A 44 2.56 -25.61 18.70
N GLY A 45 3.19 -24.46 18.83
CA GLY A 45 2.54 -23.17 18.90
C GLY A 45 2.44 -22.62 17.47
N ALA A 46 1.22 -22.37 17.01
CA ALA A 46 0.99 -21.61 15.81
C ALA A 46 1.70 -20.25 15.95
N ALA A 47 2.78 -20.09 15.22
CA ALA A 47 3.50 -18.84 15.14
C ALA A 47 2.62 -17.83 14.38
N SER A 48 2.01 -16.91 15.10
CA SER A 48 1.62 -15.62 14.54
C SER A 48 2.91 -14.96 14.05
N SER A 49 3.16 -15.03 12.76
CA SER A 49 4.29 -14.35 12.11
C SER A 49 4.04 -12.84 12.18
N SER A 50 4.46 -12.21 13.27
CA SER A 50 4.86 -10.80 13.23
C SER A 50 5.94 -10.71 12.17
N ALA A 51 5.71 -9.97 11.08
CA ALA A 51 6.75 -9.69 10.11
C ALA A 51 7.88 -8.97 10.83
N ASN A 52 8.99 -9.67 11.04
CA ASN A 52 10.17 -9.11 11.68
C ASN A 52 10.70 -7.98 10.79
N ALA A 53 11.22 -6.92 11.41
CA ALA A 53 11.88 -5.82 10.71
C ALA A 53 13.06 -6.30 9.83
N ASP A 54 13.56 -7.51 10.09
CA ASP A 54 14.66 -8.16 9.36
C ASP A 54 14.25 -8.70 7.97
N ASP A 55 12.94 -8.79 7.67
CA ASP A 55 12.45 -9.28 6.37
C ASP A 55 12.34 -8.19 5.29
N VAL A 56 12.61 -6.92 5.62
CA VAL A 56 12.50 -5.80 4.68
C VAL A 56 13.82 -5.64 3.94
N PRO A 57 13.83 -5.80 2.60
CA PRO A 57 15.07 -5.64 1.83
C PRO A 57 15.62 -4.21 1.92
N LYS A 58 16.95 -4.09 2.09
CA LYS A 58 17.63 -2.79 2.17
C LYS A 58 17.96 -2.23 0.80
N VAL A 59 17.97 -0.90 0.69
CA VAL A 59 18.35 -0.19 -0.52
C VAL A 59 19.88 -0.04 -0.54
N THR A 60 20.55 -0.73 -1.46
CA THR A 60 22.02 -0.73 -1.56
C THR A 60 22.59 0.52 -2.23
N THR A 61 21.82 1.13 -3.14
CA THR A 61 22.24 2.31 -3.91
C THR A 61 21.13 3.38 -3.84
N PRO A 62 21.04 4.15 -2.74
CA PRO A 62 19.94 5.08 -2.55
C PRO A 62 19.97 6.23 -3.55
N LEU A 63 18.78 6.63 -4.05
CA LEU A 63 18.62 7.86 -4.82
C LEU A 63 18.59 9.08 -3.88
N PRO A 64 18.93 10.27 -4.38
CA PRO A 64 18.69 11.50 -3.64
C PRO A 64 17.21 11.66 -3.28
N ALA A 65 16.89 12.13 -2.08
CA ALA A 65 15.49 12.33 -1.66
C ALA A 65 14.75 13.31 -2.58
N THR A 66 15.48 14.27 -3.14
CA THR A 66 14.95 15.31 -4.05
C THR A 66 14.35 14.78 -5.35
N VAL A 67 14.58 13.50 -5.72
CA VAL A 67 13.92 12.93 -6.91
C VAL A 67 12.40 12.81 -6.75
N LEU A 68 11.91 12.79 -5.50
CA LEU A 68 10.48 12.81 -5.16
C LEU A 68 9.93 14.21 -4.86
N ASP A 69 10.71 15.28 -5.09
CA ASP A 69 10.21 16.64 -4.90
C ASP A 69 9.14 16.98 -5.94
N GLY A 70 8.08 17.64 -5.47
CA GLY A 70 6.98 18.10 -6.31
C GLY A 70 5.90 17.02 -6.56
N SER A 71 5.14 17.21 -7.63
CA SER A 71 4.02 16.33 -7.96
C SER A 71 4.45 15.19 -8.89
N PRO A 72 3.97 13.95 -8.65
CA PRO A 72 4.17 12.86 -9.61
C PRO A 72 3.59 13.16 -11.00
N CYS A 73 2.57 14.03 -11.10
CA CYS A 73 2.01 14.46 -12.37
C CYS A 73 3.03 15.14 -13.30
N ASP A 74 4.07 15.74 -12.71
CA ASP A 74 5.09 16.48 -13.47
C ASP A 74 6.36 15.66 -13.76
N SER A 75 6.53 14.56 -13.02
CA SER A 75 7.83 13.90 -12.96
C SER A 75 7.80 12.38 -13.10
N ALA A 76 6.68 11.73 -12.77
CA ALA A 76 6.63 10.27 -12.74
C ALA A 76 6.57 9.66 -14.14
N LEU A 77 5.71 10.19 -15.01
CA LEU A 77 5.51 9.67 -16.38
C LEU A 77 5.38 10.82 -17.38
N THR A 78 5.93 10.64 -18.56
CA THR A 78 5.66 11.53 -19.69
C THR A 78 4.28 11.22 -20.30
N SER A 79 3.69 12.19 -21.00
CA SER A 79 2.41 11.98 -21.68
C SER A 79 2.44 10.80 -22.65
N ALA A 80 3.55 10.59 -23.37
CA ALA A 80 3.70 9.46 -24.28
C ALA A 80 3.72 8.11 -23.56
N GLN A 81 4.36 8.05 -22.38
CA GLN A 81 4.37 6.85 -21.55
C GLN A 81 2.97 6.53 -21.01
N VAL A 82 2.24 7.55 -20.53
CA VAL A 82 0.85 7.36 -20.08
C VAL A 82 -0.02 6.81 -21.22
N VAL A 83 0.09 7.40 -22.41
CA VAL A 83 -0.65 6.92 -23.61
C VAL A 83 -0.30 5.46 -23.93
N SER A 84 0.94 5.05 -23.79
CA SER A 84 1.35 3.66 -24.08
C SER A 84 0.74 2.64 -23.12
N PHE A 85 0.47 3.02 -21.87
CA PHE A 85 -0.11 2.13 -20.86
C PHE A 85 -1.63 2.09 -20.86
N ILE A 86 -2.29 3.25 -20.96
CA ILE A 86 -3.74 3.36 -20.78
C ILE A 86 -4.47 4.03 -21.96
N GLY A 87 -3.82 4.24 -23.09
CA GLY A 87 -4.40 4.99 -24.22
C GLY A 87 -4.51 6.47 -23.92
N THR A 88 -5.42 7.18 -24.59
CA THR A 88 -5.60 8.63 -24.40
C THR A 88 -6.09 8.93 -22.98
N PRO A 89 -5.31 9.67 -22.17
CA PRO A 89 -5.73 10.00 -20.80
C PRO A 89 -6.65 11.23 -20.78
N LYS A 90 -7.46 11.33 -19.73
CA LYS A 90 -8.06 12.59 -19.27
C LYS A 90 -6.96 13.48 -18.68
N THR A 91 -7.29 14.73 -18.36
CA THR A 91 -6.42 15.59 -17.55
C THR A 91 -6.07 14.86 -16.24
N PRO A 92 -4.79 14.75 -15.89
CA PRO A 92 -4.40 14.05 -14.66
C PRO A 92 -4.94 14.75 -13.41
N GLU A 93 -5.37 13.95 -12.47
CA GLU A 93 -5.84 14.44 -11.17
C GLU A 93 -4.66 14.49 -10.19
N ARG A 94 -4.40 15.70 -9.67
CA ARG A 94 -3.39 15.94 -8.63
C ARG A 94 -4.04 15.85 -7.26
N ASP A 95 -3.39 15.18 -6.34
CA ASP A 95 -3.84 15.09 -4.96
C ASP A 95 -2.64 15.16 -4.01
N ASP A 96 -2.94 15.41 -2.73
CA ASP A 96 -2.00 15.41 -1.64
C ASP A 96 -2.57 14.53 -0.52
N ILE A 97 -2.29 13.23 -0.63
CA ILE A 97 -2.78 12.23 0.31
C ILE A 97 -1.96 12.20 1.62
N ALA A 98 -2.39 11.39 2.57
CA ALA A 98 -1.75 11.32 3.89
C ALA A 98 -0.26 10.96 3.83
N THR A 99 0.16 10.17 2.85
CA THR A 99 1.56 9.74 2.69
C THR A 99 2.40 10.67 1.81
N GLY A 100 1.78 11.60 1.05
CA GLY A 100 2.46 12.57 0.21
C GLY A 100 1.71 12.90 -1.08
N PRO A 101 2.37 13.57 -2.05
CA PRO A 101 1.74 13.96 -3.29
C PRO A 101 1.44 12.76 -4.18
N ALA A 102 0.29 12.80 -4.83
CA ALA A 102 -0.22 11.78 -5.73
C ALA A 102 -0.64 12.35 -7.08
N CYS A 103 -0.66 11.49 -8.09
CA CYS A 103 -1.20 11.78 -9.41
C CYS A 103 -1.93 10.58 -9.97
N THR A 104 -3.12 10.80 -10.52
CA THR A 104 -3.90 9.75 -11.15
C THR A 104 -4.24 10.12 -12.58
N TRP A 105 -3.95 9.21 -13.50
CA TRP A 105 -4.32 9.29 -14.91
C TRP A 105 -5.43 8.28 -15.18
N PHE A 106 -6.54 8.76 -15.68
CA PHE A 106 -7.67 7.95 -16.13
C PHE A 106 -7.71 7.88 -17.64
N SER A 107 -7.99 6.74 -18.21
CA SER A 107 -8.28 6.65 -19.64
C SER A 107 -9.55 7.43 -20.01
N LEU A 108 -9.52 8.11 -21.16
CA LEU A 108 -10.65 8.90 -21.65
C LEU A 108 -11.87 8.03 -21.99
N ASP A 109 -11.65 6.82 -22.50
CA ASP A 109 -12.72 5.88 -22.88
C ASP A 109 -13.30 5.11 -21.69
N GLY A 110 -12.77 5.32 -20.46
CA GLY A 110 -13.23 4.68 -19.24
C GLY A 110 -13.02 3.16 -19.18
N GLY A 111 -12.73 2.52 -20.30
CA GLY A 111 -12.54 1.06 -20.41
C GLY A 111 -11.08 0.63 -20.48
N SER A 112 -10.15 1.58 -20.60
CA SER A 112 -8.72 1.28 -20.76
C SER A 112 -7.91 1.35 -19.47
N GLY A 113 -8.55 1.67 -18.33
CA GLY A 113 -7.93 1.58 -17.01
C GLY A 113 -7.44 2.91 -16.45
N GLN A 114 -6.66 2.82 -15.38
CA GLN A 114 -6.06 3.98 -14.70
C GLN A 114 -4.68 3.65 -14.14
N ILE A 115 -3.86 4.68 -13.98
CA ILE A 115 -2.58 4.65 -13.29
C ILE A 115 -2.61 5.67 -12.17
N GLY A 116 -2.25 5.26 -10.96
CA GLY A 116 -1.92 6.15 -9.85
C GLY A 116 -0.43 6.06 -9.54
N VAL A 117 0.20 7.20 -9.27
CA VAL A 117 1.56 7.27 -8.72
C VAL A 117 1.55 8.16 -7.50
N TYR A 118 2.18 7.73 -6.42
CA TYR A 118 2.27 8.47 -5.18
C TYR A 118 3.68 8.43 -4.62
N TYR A 119 4.15 9.57 -4.14
CA TYR A 119 5.44 9.73 -3.49
C TYR A 119 5.24 9.71 -1.97
N ASN A 120 5.74 8.69 -1.30
CA ASN A 120 5.59 8.54 0.14
C ASN A 120 6.66 9.36 0.86
N THR A 121 6.43 10.67 0.94
CA THR A 121 7.37 11.66 1.48
C THR A 121 6.94 12.26 2.82
N LYS A 122 5.76 11.93 3.33
CA LYS A 122 5.24 12.41 4.62
C LYS A 122 5.30 11.31 5.67
N GLY A 123 5.93 11.62 6.80
CA GLY A 123 6.07 10.69 7.91
C GLY A 123 7.15 9.62 7.70
N PRO A 124 7.16 8.57 8.53
CA PRO A 124 8.04 7.42 8.32
C PRO A 124 7.69 6.76 7.00
N GLY A 125 8.69 6.56 6.15
CA GLY A 125 8.53 6.03 4.79
C GLY A 125 9.36 4.78 4.56
N GLY A 126 9.51 4.47 3.28
CA GLY A 126 10.25 3.31 2.81
C GLY A 126 9.45 2.02 2.91
N LEU A 127 9.99 0.96 2.33
CA LEU A 127 9.31 -0.33 2.27
C LEU A 127 9.00 -0.93 3.64
N ALA A 128 9.68 -0.53 4.71
CA ALA A 128 9.39 -1.02 6.06
C ALA A 128 7.94 -0.71 6.47
N VAL A 129 7.44 0.48 6.15
CA VAL A 129 6.05 0.86 6.43
C VAL A 129 5.07 0.04 5.58
N THR A 130 5.41 -0.19 4.32
CA THR A 130 4.63 -1.03 3.41
C THR A 130 4.56 -2.48 3.90
N TYR A 131 5.69 -3.05 4.32
CA TYR A 131 5.72 -4.40 4.89
C TYR A 131 4.91 -4.51 6.18
N HIS A 132 4.95 -3.49 7.03
CA HIS A 132 4.20 -3.49 8.29
C HIS A 132 2.70 -3.30 8.09
N ASN A 133 2.30 -2.35 7.24
CA ASN A 133 0.91 -1.92 7.13
C ASN A 133 0.14 -2.59 5.98
N VAL A 134 0.79 -2.87 4.86
CA VAL A 134 0.12 -3.36 3.63
C VAL A 134 0.18 -4.88 3.54
N LYS A 135 1.33 -5.50 3.83
CA LYS A 135 1.50 -6.97 3.75
C LYS A 135 0.41 -7.75 4.52
N PRO A 136 0.03 -7.40 5.77
CA PRO A 136 -1.00 -8.14 6.50
C PRO A 136 -2.39 -8.06 5.88
N GLN A 137 -2.62 -7.06 5.03
CA GLN A 137 -3.89 -6.80 4.35
C GLN A 137 -3.87 -7.22 2.87
N SER A 138 -2.76 -7.81 2.42
CA SER A 138 -2.61 -8.26 1.04
C SER A 138 -3.11 -9.69 0.87
N GLU A 139 -3.74 -9.97 -0.27
CA GLU A 139 -4.06 -11.32 -0.73
C GLU A 139 -2.92 -11.86 -1.60
N ARG A 140 -2.43 -11.06 -2.55
CA ARG A 140 -1.20 -11.33 -3.29
C ARG A 140 -0.09 -10.45 -2.73
N TRP A 141 1.08 -11.03 -2.48
CA TRP A 141 2.26 -10.33 -1.98
C TRP A 141 3.52 -10.94 -2.60
N GLU A 142 4.17 -10.17 -3.48
CA GLU A 142 5.29 -10.62 -4.29
C GLU A 142 6.49 -9.68 -4.11
N PRO A 143 7.42 -9.99 -3.20
CA PRO A 143 8.71 -9.31 -3.16
C PRO A 143 9.45 -9.49 -4.48
N THR A 144 10.00 -8.40 -5.02
CA THR A 144 10.70 -8.36 -6.30
C THR A 144 11.80 -7.29 -6.28
N SER A 145 12.48 -7.12 -7.40
CA SER A 145 13.46 -6.06 -7.59
C SER A 145 13.28 -5.41 -8.96
N LEU A 146 13.28 -4.09 -9.01
CA LEU A 146 13.23 -3.30 -10.22
C LEU A 146 14.54 -2.51 -10.37
N GLN A 147 15.30 -2.76 -11.41
CA GLN A 147 16.59 -2.11 -11.68
C GLN A 147 17.55 -2.12 -10.47
N GLY A 148 17.52 -3.17 -9.65
CA GLY A 148 18.34 -3.30 -8.43
C GLY A 148 17.77 -2.66 -7.18
N TYR A 149 16.59 -2.01 -7.27
CA TYR A 149 15.86 -1.47 -6.12
C TYR A 149 14.87 -2.50 -5.59
N PRO A 150 14.78 -2.69 -4.26
CA PRO A 150 13.80 -3.59 -3.70
C PRO A 150 12.39 -3.06 -3.94
N ALA A 151 11.50 -3.96 -4.31
CA ALA A 151 10.12 -3.64 -4.58
C ALA A 151 9.18 -4.75 -4.09
N VAL A 152 7.90 -4.47 -4.03
CA VAL A 152 6.86 -5.45 -3.77
C VAL A 152 5.64 -5.14 -4.62
N ALA A 153 5.11 -6.17 -5.25
CA ALA A 153 3.82 -6.11 -5.96
C ALA A 153 2.75 -6.85 -5.15
N GLY A 154 1.52 -6.36 -5.19
CA GLY A 154 0.45 -7.03 -4.47
C GLY A 154 -0.93 -6.44 -4.69
N THR A 155 -1.93 -7.20 -4.21
CA THR A 155 -3.35 -6.80 -4.21
C THR A 155 -3.89 -6.82 -2.80
N GLY A 156 -4.86 -5.98 -2.49
CA GLY A 156 -5.56 -6.00 -1.22
C GLY A 156 -6.44 -7.24 -1.06
N LYS A 157 -6.78 -7.58 0.19
CA LYS A 157 -7.76 -8.66 0.48
C LYS A 157 -9.12 -8.32 -0.08
N GLY A 158 -9.72 -9.29 -0.76
CA GLY A 158 -11.02 -9.12 -1.43
C GLY A 158 -10.94 -8.40 -2.77
N GLU A 159 -9.75 -8.00 -3.20
CA GLU A 159 -9.51 -7.48 -4.56
C GLU A 159 -9.21 -8.65 -5.50
N ASP A 160 -10.25 -9.26 -6.04
CA ASP A 160 -10.07 -10.25 -7.11
C ASP A 160 -9.42 -9.55 -8.32
N GLN A 161 -8.18 -9.92 -8.62
CA GLN A 161 -7.43 -9.42 -9.78
C GLN A 161 -8.21 -9.59 -11.09
N ASN A 162 -8.95 -10.69 -11.21
CA ASN A 162 -9.76 -10.97 -12.39
C ASN A 162 -10.99 -10.06 -12.45
N ALA A 163 -11.56 -9.69 -11.30
CA ALA A 163 -12.72 -8.81 -11.23
C ALA A 163 -12.36 -7.33 -11.28
N THR A 164 -11.34 -6.89 -10.51
CA THR A 164 -10.95 -5.48 -10.42
C THR A 164 -9.85 -5.10 -11.40
N GLY A 165 -9.02 -6.08 -11.82
CA GLY A 165 -7.84 -5.84 -12.65
C GLY A 165 -6.78 -4.94 -11.97
N GLY A 166 -6.82 -4.81 -10.64
CA GLY A 166 -5.96 -3.90 -9.90
C GLY A 166 -4.70 -4.58 -9.35
N CYS A 167 -3.59 -3.84 -9.28
CA CYS A 167 -2.38 -4.21 -8.54
C CYS A 167 -1.62 -2.96 -8.11
N ASN A 168 -0.98 -3.05 -6.94
CA ASN A 168 -0.10 -2.02 -6.40
C ASN A 168 1.35 -2.50 -6.42
N VAL A 169 2.27 -1.59 -6.73
CA VAL A 169 3.72 -1.83 -6.63
C VAL A 169 4.34 -0.73 -5.79
N PHE A 170 5.12 -1.10 -4.80
CA PHE A 170 5.89 -0.17 -3.97
C PHE A 170 7.38 -0.40 -4.24
N VAL A 171 8.14 0.67 -4.44
CA VAL A 171 9.57 0.61 -4.76
C VAL A 171 10.34 1.44 -3.75
N GLY A 172 11.20 0.79 -2.97
CA GLY A 172 12.09 1.47 -2.04
C GLY A 172 13.26 2.10 -2.79
N ILE A 173 13.37 3.43 -2.75
CA ILE A 173 14.51 4.17 -3.35
C ILE A 173 15.54 4.57 -2.31
N ARG A 174 15.17 4.52 -1.05
CA ARG A 174 16.00 4.65 0.16
C ARG A 174 15.39 3.78 1.25
N ASP A 175 16.10 3.53 2.33
CA ASP A 175 15.54 2.78 3.47
C ASP A 175 14.34 3.51 4.11
N ASP A 176 14.30 4.82 3.98
CA ASP A 176 13.29 5.73 4.53
C ASP A 176 12.35 6.36 3.50
N LEU A 177 12.52 6.07 2.20
CA LEU A 177 11.69 6.62 1.12
C LEU A 177 11.32 5.56 0.09
N ASP A 178 10.08 5.61 -0.35
CA ASP A 178 9.54 4.81 -1.44
C ASP A 178 8.56 5.60 -2.29
N PHE A 179 8.26 5.09 -3.46
CA PHE A 179 7.10 5.51 -4.22
C PHE A 179 6.21 4.31 -4.50
N GLY A 180 4.92 4.59 -4.69
CA GLY A 180 3.95 3.59 -5.06
C GLY A 180 3.35 3.84 -6.43
N VAL A 181 2.96 2.75 -7.09
CA VAL A 181 2.18 2.72 -8.32
C VAL A 181 0.95 1.88 -8.08
N SER A 182 -0.21 2.37 -8.47
CA SER A 182 -1.42 1.56 -8.62
C SER A 182 -1.78 1.48 -10.11
N LEU A 183 -2.05 0.30 -10.59
CA LEU A 183 -2.58 0.07 -11.94
C LEU A 183 -3.91 -0.65 -11.83
N THR A 184 -4.94 -0.12 -12.47
CA THR A 184 -6.18 -0.85 -12.74
C THR A 184 -6.28 -1.06 -14.24
N LEU A 185 -6.34 -2.31 -14.66
CA LEU A 185 -6.46 -2.66 -16.07
C LEU A 185 -7.86 -2.32 -16.60
N GLY A 186 -7.92 -1.83 -17.81
CA GLY A 186 -9.18 -1.68 -18.53
C GLY A 186 -9.80 -3.03 -18.93
N ASP A 187 -11.09 -2.99 -19.24
CA ASP A 187 -11.90 -4.18 -19.55
C ASP A 187 -11.30 -5.08 -20.64
N ASN A 188 -10.73 -4.48 -21.67
CA ASN A 188 -10.14 -5.24 -22.78
C ASN A 188 -8.89 -6.00 -22.34
N ALA A 189 -8.04 -5.44 -21.48
CA ALA A 189 -6.85 -6.10 -20.97
C ALA A 189 -7.26 -7.23 -20.02
N ARG A 190 -8.22 -6.99 -19.11
CA ARG A 190 -8.77 -8.00 -18.21
C ARG A 190 -9.36 -9.20 -18.96
N LYS A 191 -10.19 -8.94 -19.98
CA LYS A 191 -10.79 -10.00 -20.81
C LYS A 191 -9.75 -10.87 -21.54
N ARG A 192 -8.57 -10.31 -21.81
CA ARG A 192 -7.44 -11.06 -22.41
C ARG A 192 -6.59 -11.79 -21.36
N GLY A 193 -6.91 -11.68 -20.08
CA GLY A 193 -6.15 -12.33 -19.00
C GLY A 193 -4.78 -11.69 -18.74
N VAL A 194 -4.63 -10.38 -19.02
CA VAL A 194 -3.39 -9.66 -18.71
C VAL A 194 -3.24 -9.60 -17.18
N ASP A 195 -2.05 -9.94 -16.67
CA ASP A 195 -1.75 -9.82 -15.24
C ASP A 195 -1.52 -8.34 -14.89
N SER A 196 -2.35 -7.82 -13.97
CA SER A 196 -2.27 -6.42 -13.53
C SER A 196 -0.98 -6.12 -12.78
N CYS A 197 -0.41 -7.10 -12.05
CA CYS A 197 0.83 -6.89 -11.32
C CYS A 197 2.03 -6.82 -12.26
N GLU A 198 2.08 -7.57 -13.35
CA GLU A 198 3.11 -7.40 -14.36
C GLU A 198 3.00 -6.02 -15.02
N GLY A 199 1.79 -5.58 -15.39
CA GLY A 199 1.58 -4.24 -15.90
C GLY A 199 1.97 -3.14 -14.90
N ALA A 200 1.65 -3.31 -13.62
CA ALA A 200 2.04 -2.35 -12.58
C ALA A 200 3.56 -2.30 -12.37
N LYS A 201 4.27 -3.44 -12.47
CA LYS A 201 5.73 -3.49 -12.44
C LYS A 201 6.35 -2.75 -13.62
N ASP A 202 5.77 -2.85 -14.83
CA ASP A 202 6.24 -2.13 -16.01
C ASP A 202 6.08 -0.62 -15.85
N VAL A 203 4.95 -0.16 -15.30
CA VAL A 203 4.74 1.24 -14.96
C VAL A 203 5.75 1.69 -13.90
N ALA A 204 5.92 0.94 -12.81
CA ALA A 204 6.86 1.28 -11.74
C ALA A 204 8.31 1.32 -12.23
N ASN A 205 8.69 0.40 -13.12
CA ASN A 205 10.01 0.39 -13.74
C ASN A 205 10.25 1.63 -14.60
N THR A 206 9.22 2.09 -15.32
CA THR A 206 9.26 3.31 -16.12
C THR A 206 9.38 4.56 -15.23
N VAL A 207 8.59 4.64 -14.16
CA VAL A 207 8.68 5.72 -13.16
C VAL A 207 10.09 5.77 -12.55
N LEU A 208 10.64 4.63 -12.14
CA LEU A 208 11.99 4.54 -11.58
C LEU A 208 13.06 5.04 -12.56
N THR A 209 12.93 4.72 -13.85
CA THR A 209 13.82 5.22 -14.90
C THR A 209 13.77 6.75 -14.98
N ASN A 210 12.57 7.33 -14.97
CA ASN A 210 12.39 8.78 -15.01
C ASN A 210 12.97 9.47 -13.76
N LEU A 211 12.75 8.91 -12.58
CA LEU A 211 13.30 9.43 -11.32
C LEU A 211 14.84 9.38 -11.30
N LYS A 212 15.45 8.29 -11.80
CA LYS A 212 16.91 8.17 -11.94
C LYS A 212 17.48 9.22 -12.90
N GLY A 213 16.74 9.64 -13.91
CA GLY A 213 17.14 10.71 -14.83
C GLY A 213 17.12 12.10 -14.21
N ARG A 214 16.59 12.26 -12.98
CA ARG A 214 16.54 13.52 -12.22
C ARG A 214 17.61 13.61 -11.13
N SER A 215 18.34 12.51 -10.88
CA SER A 215 19.38 12.39 -9.86
C SER A 215 20.74 12.98 -10.30
#